data_ac64c91d06076bb15fbaf792dcbcaea1
#
_entry.id   ac64c91d06076bb15fbaf792dcbcaea1
#
_cell.length_a   1.000
_cell.length_b   1.000
_cell.length_c   1.000
_cell.angle_alpha   90.00
_cell.angle_beta   90.00
_cell.angle_gamma   90.00
#
_symmetry.space_group_name_H-M   'P 1'
#
loop_
_entity.id
_entity.type
_entity.pdbx_description
1 polymer ?
#
loop_
_entity_poly.entity_id
_entity_poly.type
_entity_poly.pdbx_seq_one_letter_code
_entity_poly.pdbx_strand_id
1 'polypeptide(L)'
;MTMSIGRLFFTSLAASFLVTGCLSIEKSYPDKRYFVLDIALDASPQDPAESGTLQIASARVSPRYADRNFVYRRSDTRFESDFYNQFLISPGVLVTEELRQELSRSGMFKFVIGSVNALAPTHTLETVVNTLYGDFRDLKAPKAVIEMEFFLTQEASPGGIVFHKLYHRTIPLDGRSPEALVQGWNKALEAICGSLIIDLKASRAASRKTIFSDSGLPRFRLGSALVPWP
;
A
#
# COMPACT_ATOMS: atom_id res chain seq x y z
N MET A 1 -68.51 -23.05 55.36
CA MET A 1 -68.54 -22.49 54.01
C MET A 1 -67.52 -21.34 53.93
N THR A 2 -66.22 -21.66 54.11
CA THR A 2 -65.10 -20.73 54.16
C THR A 2 -63.89 -21.32 53.40
N MET A 3 -64.09 -21.52 52.15
CA MET A 3 -63.00 -21.95 51.25
C MET A 3 -63.20 -21.26 49.91
N SER A 4 -62.47 -20.22 49.62
CA SER A 4 -62.20 -19.82 48.26
C SER A 4 -61.43 -18.51 48.07
N ILE A 5 -61.21 -17.67 49.10
CA ILE A 5 -60.53 -16.37 48.86
C ILE A 5 -59.01 -16.58 48.70
N GLY A 6 -58.39 -17.50 49.46
CA GLY A 6 -56.93 -17.71 49.41
C GLY A 6 -56.44 -18.33 48.12
N ARG A 7 -57.27 -19.17 47.43
CA ARG A 7 -56.90 -19.77 46.14
C ARG A 7 -56.94 -18.80 44.96
N LEU A 8 -57.83 -17.83 44.99
CA LEU A 8 -57.93 -16.80 43.96
C LEU A 8 -56.75 -15.79 44.06
N PHE A 9 -56.25 -15.48 45.24
CA PHE A 9 -55.07 -14.63 45.41
C PHE A 9 -53.79 -15.28 44.96
N PHE A 10 -53.66 -16.62 45.18
CA PHE A 10 -52.46 -17.37 44.77
C PHE A 10 -52.36 -17.55 43.24
N THR A 11 -53.48 -17.73 42.55
CA THR A 11 -53.54 -17.86 41.10
C THR A 11 -53.34 -16.53 40.38
N SER A 12 -53.78 -15.41 40.98
CA SER A 12 -53.55 -14.06 40.43
C SER A 12 -52.06 -13.61 40.56
N LEU A 13 -51.37 -13.99 41.62
CA LEU A 13 -49.96 -13.68 41.82
C LEU A 13 -49.03 -14.48 40.90
N ALA A 14 -49.40 -15.77 40.62
CA ALA A 14 -48.65 -16.61 39.67
C ALA A 14 -48.80 -16.17 38.21
N ALA A 15 -49.94 -15.58 37.83
CA ALA A 15 -50.17 -15.07 36.47
C ALA A 15 -49.39 -13.75 36.18
N SER A 16 -49.11 -12.93 37.20
CA SER A 16 -48.35 -11.71 37.07
C SER A 16 -46.83 -11.93 36.80
N PHE A 17 -46.31 -13.11 37.16
CA PHE A 17 -44.88 -13.43 36.94
C PHE A 17 -44.56 -13.93 35.51
N LEU A 18 -45.58 -14.24 34.69
CA LEU A 18 -45.36 -14.74 33.31
C LEU A 18 -45.29 -13.64 32.24
N VAL A 19 -45.45 -12.38 32.56
CA VAL A 19 -45.48 -11.26 31.59
C VAL A 19 -44.13 -10.53 31.47
N THR A 20 -43.13 -10.84 32.30
CA THR A 20 -41.83 -10.16 32.30
C THR A 20 -40.75 -10.82 31.39
N GLY A 21 -41.14 -11.61 30.44
CA GLY A 21 -40.23 -12.47 29.64
C GLY A 21 -39.90 -12.03 28.23
N CYS A 22 -39.88 -10.73 27.90
CA CYS A 22 -39.34 -10.26 26.65
C CYS A 22 -38.58 -8.95 26.79
N LEU A 23 -37.49 -8.96 27.57
CA LEU A 23 -36.46 -7.94 27.40
C LEU A 23 -35.64 -8.38 26.18
N SER A 24 -36.02 -7.95 24.98
CA SER A 24 -35.15 -7.97 23.83
C SER A 24 -33.98 -7.05 24.12
N ILE A 25 -32.87 -7.62 24.59
CA ILE A 25 -31.59 -6.91 24.65
C ILE A 25 -31.17 -6.73 23.21
N GLU A 26 -31.54 -5.61 22.62
CA GLU A 26 -31.07 -5.20 21.30
C GLU A 26 -29.56 -4.94 21.43
N LYS A 27 -28.79 -5.96 21.03
CA LYS A 27 -27.35 -5.91 21.07
C LYS A 27 -26.92 -5.02 19.90
N SER A 28 -26.75 -3.72 20.15
CA SER A 28 -26.16 -2.81 19.16
C SER A 28 -24.75 -3.30 18.87
N TYR A 29 -24.53 -3.86 17.67
CA TYR A 29 -23.20 -4.16 17.18
C TYR A 29 -22.60 -2.87 16.63
N PRO A 30 -21.28 -2.61 16.85
CA PRO A 30 -20.61 -1.49 16.21
C PRO A 30 -20.72 -1.61 14.69
N ASP A 31 -20.97 -0.48 14.02
CA ASP A 31 -21.00 -0.43 12.57
C ASP A 31 -19.61 -0.69 11.97
N LYS A 32 -19.58 -1.32 10.82
CA LYS A 32 -18.35 -1.48 10.04
C LYS A 32 -17.92 -0.12 9.50
N ARG A 33 -16.64 0.18 9.66
CA ARG A 33 -15.99 1.39 9.13
C ARG A 33 -15.04 1.02 8.01
N TYR A 34 -15.07 1.81 6.94
CA TYR A 34 -14.27 1.59 5.76
C TYR A 34 -13.29 2.74 5.57
N PHE A 35 -12.06 2.38 5.22
CA PHE A 35 -10.95 3.31 5.08
C PHE A 35 -10.26 3.11 3.73
N VAL A 36 -9.59 4.14 3.26
CA VAL A 36 -8.74 4.11 2.08
C VAL A 36 -7.32 4.51 2.46
N LEU A 37 -6.35 4.06 1.68
CA LEU A 37 -5.03 4.67 1.66
C LEU A 37 -5.10 5.84 0.69
N ASP A 38 -4.58 6.98 1.11
CA ASP A 38 -4.58 8.22 0.34
C ASP A 38 -3.32 9.01 0.71
N ILE A 39 -2.42 9.15 -0.24
CA ILE A 39 -1.19 9.93 -0.05
C ILE A 39 -1.50 11.39 -0.35
N ALA A 40 -1.17 12.28 0.60
CA ALA A 40 -1.31 13.70 0.39
C ALA A 40 -0.40 14.18 -0.77
N LEU A 41 -1.03 14.71 -1.79
CA LEU A 41 -0.37 15.03 -3.05
C LEU A 41 0.08 16.51 -3.04
N ASP A 42 1.15 16.80 -2.30
CA ASP A 42 1.67 18.17 -2.15
C ASP A 42 2.54 18.66 -3.32
N ALA A 43 3.01 17.74 -4.17
CA ALA A 43 3.87 18.08 -5.29
C ALA A 43 3.07 18.39 -6.57
N SER A 44 3.32 19.55 -7.18
CA SER A 44 2.84 19.83 -8.54
C SER A 44 3.39 18.79 -9.51
N PRO A 45 2.58 18.33 -10.50
CA PRO A 45 3.06 17.44 -11.54
C PRO A 45 4.31 18.02 -12.22
N GLN A 46 5.35 17.21 -12.36
CA GLN A 46 6.52 17.59 -13.12
C GLN A 46 6.30 17.26 -14.59
N ASP A 47 6.79 18.13 -15.49
CA ASP A 47 6.78 17.82 -16.92
C ASP A 47 7.55 16.52 -17.19
N PRO A 48 7.04 15.64 -18.05
CA PRO A 48 7.72 14.40 -18.36
C PRO A 48 9.10 14.69 -18.94
N ALA A 49 10.15 14.41 -18.18
CA ALA A 49 11.53 14.63 -18.60
C ALA A 49 12.01 13.59 -19.60
N GLU A 50 11.26 12.50 -19.80
CA GLU A 50 11.73 11.32 -20.51
C GLU A 50 10.67 10.66 -21.41
N SER A 51 11.17 9.90 -22.38
CA SER A 51 10.38 8.98 -23.19
C SER A 51 10.19 7.66 -22.44
N GLY A 52 9.15 6.93 -22.78
CA GLY A 52 8.88 5.58 -22.29
C GLY A 52 7.56 5.47 -21.54
N THR A 53 7.10 4.24 -21.46
CA THR A 53 5.85 3.87 -20.79
C THR A 53 6.17 2.93 -19.62
N LEU A 54 5.79 3.31 -18.41
CA LEU A 54 5.87 2.48 -17.23
C LEU A 54 4.52 1.79 -16.99
N GLN A 55 4.50 0.48 -16.98
CA GLN A 55 3.35 -0.29 -16.52
C GLN A 55 3.50 -0.57 -15.02
N ILE A 56 2.47 -0.25 -14.24
CA ILE A 56 2.36 -0.67 -12.85
C ILE A 56 1.56 -1.97 -12.81
N ALA A 57 2.22 -3.07 -12.47
CA ALA A 57 1.55 -4.34 -12.22
C ALA A 57 0.75 -4.26 -10.91
N SER A 58 -0.34 -5.02 -10.82
CA SER A 58 -1.13 -5.09 -9.59
C SER A 58 -0.26 -5.55 -8.42
N ALA A 59 -0.24 -4.79 -7.33
CA ALA A 59 0.56 -5.11 -6.16
C ALA A 59 0.10 -6.43 -5.53
N ARG A 60 1.04 -7.34 -5.33
CA ARG A 60 0.82 -8.60 -4.60
C ARG A 60 0.98 -8.33 -3.12
N VAL A 61 0.00 -8.71 -2.33
CA VAL A 61 0.04 -8.57 -0.88
C VAL A 61 0.23 -9.95 -0.25
N SER A 62 1.12 -10.04 0.74
CA SER A 62 1.28 -11.26 1.53
C SER A 62 -0.09 -11.77 2.02
N PRO A 63 -0.41 -13.07 1.91
CA PRO A 63 -1.72 -13.61 2.30
C PRO A 63 -2.18 -13.23 3.71
N ARG A 64 -1.24 -12.93 4.61
CA ARG A 64 -1.55 -12.47 5.99
C ARG A 64 -2.27 -11.12 6.02
N TYR A 65 -2.10 -10.29 4.98
CA TYR A 65 -2.55 -8.90 4.92
C TYR A 65 -3.37 -8.61 3.66
N ALA A 66 -3.69 -9.64 2.86
CA ALA A 66 -4.36 -9.46 1.58
C ALA A 66 -5.86 -9.15 1.72
N ASP A 67 -6.47 -9.54 2.84
CA ASP A 67 -7.86 -9.23 3.14
C ASP A 67 -8.04 -7.74 3.47
N ARG A 68 -9.29 -7.26 3.39
CA ARG A 68 -9.62 -5.87 3.70
C ARG A 68 -9.54 -5.54 5.18
N ASN A 69 -9.55 -6.52 6.06
CA ASN A 69 -9.51 -6.33 7.51
C ASN A 69 -8.19 -5.71 7.95
N PHE A 70 -8.24 -4.76 8.86
CA PHE A 70 -7.03 -4.27 9.51
C PHE A 70 -6.40 -5.38 10.34
N VAL A 71 -5.08 -5.45 10.33
CA VAL A 71 -4.32 -6.43 11.09
C VAL A 71 -3.51 -5.73 12.18
N TYR A 72 -3.65 -6.20 13.41
CA TYR A 72 -2.91 -5.71 14.56
C TYR A 72 -1.97 -6.78 15.10
N ARG A 73 -0.71 -6.42 15.32
CA ARG A 73 0.24 -7.27 16.04
C ARG A 73 0.16 -6.97 17.53
N ARG A 74 -0.26 -7.95 18.34
CA ARG A 74 -0.47 -7.83 19.79
C ARG A 74 0.68 -8.40 20.62
N SER A 75 1.43 -9.37 20.08
CA SER A 75 2.64 -9.92 20.66
C SER A 75 3.58 -10.39 19.55
N ASP A 76 4.68 -11.04 19.88
CA ASP A 76 5.61 -11.55 18.86
C ASP A 76 5.00 -12.61 17.96
N THR A 77 4.03 -13.36 18.47
CA THR A 77 3.38 -14.46 17.74
C THR A 77 1.88 -14.24 17.50
N ARG A 78 1.24 -13.27 18.20
CA ARG A 78 -0.19 -13.05 18.10
C ARG A 78 -0.54 -11.88 17.20
N PHE A 79 -1.29 -12.17 16.15
CA PHE A 79 -1.94 -11.20 15.26
C PHE A 79 -3.45 -11.30 15.42
N GLU A 80 -4.13 -10.19 15.20
CA GLU A 80 -5.56 -10.03 15.36
C GLU A 80 -6.11 -9.30 14.13
N SER A 81 -7.15 -9.86 13.51
CA SER A 81 -7.85 -9.27 12.37
C SER A 81 -9.08 -8.52 12.87
N ASP A 82 -9.27 -7.29 12.41
CA ASP A 82 -10.36 -6.42 12.83
C ASP A 82 -11.57 -6.58 11.90
N PHE A 83 -12.66 -7.08 12.45
CA PHE A 83 -13.90 -7.27 11.71
C PHE A 83 -14.61 -5.95 11.39
N TYR A 84 -14.45 -4.92 12.23
CA TYR A 84 -15.18 -3.66 12.14
C TYR A 84 -14.45 -2.57 11.38
N ASN A 85 -13.12 -2.61 11.34
CA ASN A 85 -12.30 -1.65 10.62
C ASN A 85 -11.63 -2.32 9.43
N GLN A 86 -11.96 -1.86 8.24
CA GLN A 86 -11.56 -2.51 6.99
C GLN A 86 -11.13 -1.48 5.95
N PHE A 87 -10.28 -1.88 5.04
CA PHE A 87 -10.11 -1.15 3.79
C PHE A 87 -11.39 -1.24 2.94
N LEU A 88 -11.74 -0.16 2.24
CA LEU A 88 -12.91 -0.12 1.35
C LEU A 88 -12.80 -1.14 0.22
N ILE A 89 -11.61 -1.28 -0.34
CA ILE A 89 -11.23 -2.30 -1.33
C ILE A 89 -9.95 -2.98 -0.87
N SER A 90 -9.49 -4.02 -1.57
CA SER A 90 -8.28 -4.75 -1.14
C SER A 90 -7.05 -3.81 -1.08
N PRO A 91 -6.16 -3.98 -0.09
CA PRO A 91 -4.99 -3.12 0.06
C PRO A 91 -4.05 -3.16 -1.15
N GLY A 92 -3.98 -4.27 -1.88
CA GLY A 92 -3.19 -4.36 -3.10
C GLY A 92 -3.67 -3.41 -4.20
N VAL A 93 -4.98 -3.22 -4.34
CA VAL A 93 -5.56 -2.27 -5.30
C VAL A 93 -5.28 -0.83 -4.86
N LEU A 94 -5.46 -0.53 -3.57
CA LEU A 94 -5.16 0.81 -3.02
C LEU A 94 -3.70 1.18 -3.27
N VAL A 95 -2.77 0.31 -2.88
CA VAL A 95 -1.32 0.53 -3.07
C VAL A 95 -0.97 0.70 -4.55
N THR A 96 -1.57 -0.10 -5.45
CA THR A 96 -1.33 0.02 -6.90
C THR A 96 -1.75 1.39 -7.42
N GLU A 97 -2.90 1.87 -6.98
CA GLU A 97 -3.43 3.17 -7.43
C GLU A 97 -2.58 4.34 -6.93
N GLU A 98 -2.18 4.33 -5.64
CA GLU A 98 -1.29 5.34 -5.08
C GLU A 98 0.07 5.37 -5.79
N LEU A 99 0.68 4.21 -6.03
CA LEU A 99 1.93 4.10 -6.80
C LEU A 99 1.78 4.66 -8.21
N ARG A 100 0.67 4.37 -8.89
CA ARG A 100 0.40 4.87 -10.24
C ARG A 100 0.31 6.40 -10.25
N GLN A 101 -0.39 6.99 -9.29
CA GLN A 101 -0.54 8.44 -9.18
C GLN A 101 0.79 9.12 -8.89
N GLU A 102 1.54 8.63 -7.89
CA GLU A 102 2.83 9.21 -7.50
C GLU A 102 3.88 9.13 -8.62
N LEU A 103 3.98 7.96 -9.27
CA LEU A 103 4.91 7.78 -10.38
C LEU A 103 4.52 8.59 -11.62
N SER A 104 3.23 8.79 -11.88
CA SER A 104 2.73 9.68 -12.92
C SER A 104 3.17 11.14 -12.69
N ARG A 105 3.12 11.61 -11.45
CA ARG A 105 3.51 12.98 -11.08
C ARG A 105 5.01 13.20 -11.06
N SER A 106 5.78 12.14 -10.85
CA SER A 106 7.24 12.23 -10.76
C SER A 106 7.93 12.70 -12.05
N GLY A 107 7.21 12.74 -13.19
CA GLY A 107 7.73 13.09 -14.50
C GLY A 107 8.81 12.14 -15.04
N MET A 108 9.01 10.98 -14.41
CA MET A 108 10.07 10.03 -14.82
C MET A 108 9.76 9.33 -16.14
N PHE A 109 8.50 9.11 -16.43
CA PHE A 109 8.02 8.43 -17.63
C PHE A 109 7.00 9.32 -18.34
N LYS A 110 6.96 9.19 -19.68
CA LYS A 110 5.96 9.92 -20.48
C LYS A 110 4.55 9.46 -20.15
N PHE A 111 4.38 8.15 -19.94
CA PHE A 111 3.10 7.55 -19.55
C PHE A 111 3.32 6.56 -18.39
N VAL A 112 2.42 6.59 -17.42
CA VAL A 112 2.32 5.58 -16.37
C VAL A 112 0.94 4.95 -16.47
N ILE A 113 0.91 3.64 -16.75
CA ILE A 113 -0.30 2.88 -17.07
C ILE A 113 -0.54 1.75 -16.08
N GLY A 114 -1.79 1.32 -15.95
CA GLY A 114 -2.14 0.11 -15.20
C GLY A 114 -1.94 -1.16 -16.04
N SER A 115 -2.33 -2.30 -15.47
CA SER A 115 -2.16 -3.62 -16.10
C SER A 115 -2.99 -3.84 -17.38
N VAL A 116 -4.05 -3.07 -17.59
CA VAL A 116 -4.95 -3.19 -18.75
C VAL A 116 -4.85 -1.94 -19.60
N ASN A 117 -3.99 -1.97 -20.62
CA ASN A 117 -3.84 -0.86 -21.56
C ASN A 117 -3.41 -1.38 -22.95
N ALA A 118 -3.76 -0.61 -23.98
CA ALA A 118 -3.36 -0.90 -25.36
C ALA A 118 -1.91 -0.46 -25.68
N LEU A 119 -1.28 0.31 -24.79
CA LEU A 119 0.11 0.77 -24.97
C LEU A 119 1.09 -0.31 -24.52
N ALA A 120 2.07 -0.62 -25.40
CA ALA A 120 3.18 -1.49 -25.02
C ALA A 120 4.07 -0.79 -23.98
N PRO A 121 4.34 -1.39 -22.83
CA PRO A 121 5.22 -0.82 -21.84
C PRO A 121 6.69 -0.91 -22.31
N THR A 122 7.51 0.06 -21.90
CA THR A 122 8.97 -0.05 -22.01
C THR A 122 9.58 -0.59 -20.72
N HIS A 123 8.87 -0.40 -19.61
CA HIS A 123 9.26 -0.88 -18.28
C HIS A 123 8.02 -1.37 -17.55
N THR A 124 8.20 -2.38 -16.69
CA THR A 124 7.15 -2.87 -15.78
C THR A 124 7.65 -2.83 -14.35
N LEU A 125 6.87 -2.20 -13.46
CA LEU A 125 7.11 -2.20 -12.02
C LEU A 125 6.21 -3.23 -11.35
N GLU A 126 6.82 -4.24 -10.78
CA GLU A 126 6.16 -5.21 -9.89
C GLU A 126 6.37 -4.79 -8.44
N THR A 127 5.32 -4.95 -7.62
CA THR A 127 5.31 -4.58 -6.21
C THR A 127 4.81 -5.75 -5.37
N VAL A 128 5.53 -6.03 -4.28
CA VAL A 128 5.11 -6.99 -3.26
C VAL A 128 5.00 -6.28 -1.91
N VAL A 129 3.82 -6.30 -1.31
CA VAL A 129 3.59 -5.83 0.07
C VAL A 129 3.81 -7.00 1.01
N ASN A 130 4.98 -7.05 1.65
CA ASN A 130 5.38 -8.12 2.55
C ASN A 130 4.70 -8.00 3.91
N THR A 131 4.57 -6.75 4.44
CA THR A 131 3.88 -6.49 5.70
C THR A 131 3.02 -5.24 5.63
N LEU A 132 1.85 -5.31 6.27
CA LEU A 132 0.91 -4.20 6.44
C LEU A 132 0.11 -4.42 7.73
N TYR A 133 0.57 -3.85 8.84
CA TYR A 133 -0.10 -4.04 10.14
C TYR A 133 0.12 -2.87 11.09
N GLY A 134 -0.74 -2.77 12.10
CA GLY A 134 -0.53 -1.93 13.27
C GLY A 134 0.24 -2.71 14.34
N ASP A 135 1.38 -2.21 14.79
CA ASP A 135 2.13 -2.80 15.91
C ASP A 135 1.62 -2.21 17.24
N PHE A 136 0.86 -3.03 17.95
CA PHE A 136 0.24 -2.70 19.24
C PHE A 136 0.80 -3.56 20.38
N ARG A 137 2.03 -4.06 20.24
CA ARG A 137 2.71 -4.79 21.33
C ARG A 137 2.96 -3.88 22.52
N ASP A 138 3.35 -2.62 22.26
CA ASP A 138 3.37 -1.56 23.25
C ASP A 138 2.21 -0.59 23.00
N LEU A 139 1.21 -0.63 23.88
CA LEU A 139 0.03 0.23 23.78
C LEU A 139 0.33 1.70 24.07
N LYS A 140 1.50 2.03 24.66
CA LYS A 140 1.93 3.41 24.89
C LYS A 140 2.67 4.00 23.68
N ALA A 141 3.18 3.15 22.81
CA ALA A 141 3.92 3.53 21.60
C ALA A 141 3.50 2.68 20.39
N PRO A 142 2.21 2.74 20.00
CA PRO A 142 1.72 1.99 18.84
C PRO A 142 2.33 2.55 17.55
N LYS A 143 2.44 1.69 16.52
CA LYS A 143 3.10 2.03 15.26
C LYS A 143 2.35 1.47 14.07
N ALA A 144 2.36 2.18 12.95
CA ALA A 144 2.04 1.63 11.64
C ALA A 144 3.30 1.02 11.01
N VAL A 145 3.19 -0.17 10.44
CA VAL A 145 4.31 -0.88 9.81
C VAL A 145 3.91 -1.25 8.38
N ILE A 146 4.76 -0.85 7.42
CA ILE A 146 4.69 -1.28 6.02
C ILE A 146 6.07 -1.74 5.57
N GLU A 147 6.11 -2.87 4.85
CA GLU A 147 7.28 -3.32 4.12
C GLU A 147 6.87 -3.69 2.70
N MET A 148 7.58 -3.10 1.73
CA MET A 148 7.30 -3.27 0.31
C MET A 148 8.59 -3.55 -0.45
N GLU A 149 8.49 -4.44 -1.42
CA GLU A 149 9.57 -4.82 -2.31
C GLU A 149 9.20 -4.49 -3.75
N PHE A 150 10.14 -3.91 -4.49
CA PHE A 150 9.93 -3.44 -5.85
C PHE A 150 10.92 -4.07 -6.80
N PHE A 151 10.42 -4.47 -7.96
CA PHE A 151 11.22 -4.97 -9.09
C PHE A 151 10.85 -4.19 -10.34
N LEU A 152 11.83 -3.52 -10.96
CA LEU A 152 11.64 -2.86 -12.24
C LEU A 152 12.31 -3.72 -13.31
N THR A 153 11.55 -4.11 -14.33
CA THR A 153 12.04 -4.78 -15.51
C THR A 153 12.00 -3.85 -16.72
N GLN A 154 12.86 -4.11 -17.71
CA GLN A 154 12.88 -3.37 -18.96
C GLN A 154 12.64 -4.35 -20.12
N GLU A 155 11.67 -4.05 -20.99
CA GLU A 155 11.26 -4.93 -22.11
C GLU A 155 12.38 -5.21 -23.11
N ALA A 156 13.29 -4.25 -23.34
CA ALA A 156 14.45 -4.42 -24.22
C ALA A 156 15.50 -5.41 -23.68
N SER A 157 15.38 -5.80 -22.39
CA SER A 157 16.27 -6.78 -21.74
C SER A 157 15.43 -7.92 -21.18
N PRO A 158 15.03 -8.90 -21.97
CA PRO A 158 14.18 -10.01 -21.53
C PRO A 158 14.77 -10.71 -20.29
N GLY A 159 14.00 -10.75 -19.19
CA GLY A 159 14.44 -11.29 -17.89
C GLY A 159 15.36 -10.36 -17.09
N GLY A 160 15.67 -9.14 -17.58
CA GLY A 160 16.54 -8.18 -16.91
C GLY A 160 15.81 -7.34 -15.87
N ILE A 161 15.98 -7.67 -14.59
CA ILE A 161 15.63 -6.75 -13.49
C ILE A 161 16.68 -5.64 -13.50
N VAL A 162 16.24 -4.41 -13.82
CA VAL A 162 17.11 -3.22 -13.87
C VAL A 162 17.13 -2.46 -12.55
N PHE A 163 16.19 -2.78 -11.64
CA PHE A 163 16.15 -2.23 -10.28
C PHE A 163 15.42 -3.21 -9.36
N HIS A 164 15.98 -3.40 -8.14
CA HIS A 164 15.36 -4.17 -7.08
C HIS A 164 15.66 -3.51 -5.74
N LYS A 165 14.64 -3.27 -4.93
CA LYS A 165 14.82 -2.72 -3.57
C LYS A 165 13.66 -3.05 -2.64
N LEU A 166 14.00 -3.31 -1.39
CA LEU A 166 13.10 -3.48 -0.26
C LEU A 166 13.06 -2.18 0.57
N TYR A 167 11.87 -1.72 0.91
CA TYR A 167 11.64 -0.59 1.81
C TYR A 167 10.83 -1.05 3.01
N HIS A 168 11.29 -0.69 4.19
CA HIS A 168 10.57 -0.89 5.45
C HIS A 168 10.34 0.46 6.12
N ARG A 169 9.11 0.73 6.56
CA ARG A 169 8.77 1.94 7.31
C ARG A 169 7.96 1.59 8.53
N THR A 170 8.32 2.27 9.61
CA THR A 170 7.63 2.18 10.89
C THR A 170 7.33 3.61 11.36
N ILE A 171 6.06 3.96 11.46
CA ILE A 171 5.58 5.29 11.83
C ILE A 171 4.92 5.23 13.21
N PRO A 172 5.39 5.99 14.20
CA PRO A 172 4.70 6.15 15.48
C PRO A 172 3.29 6.72 15.24
N LEU A 173 2.31 6.27 16.03
CA LEU A 173 0.93 6.73 15.94
C LEU A 173 0.63 7.71 17.07
N ASP A 174 -0.15 8.75 16.76
CA ASP A 174 -0.65 9.74 17.73
C ASP A 174 -1.85 9.22 18.55
N GLY A 175 -2.07 7.91 18.56
CA GLY A 175 -3.16 7.27 19.28
C GLY A 175 -3.36 5.83 18.85
N ARG A 176 -4.45 5.22 19.34
CA ARG A 176 -4.77 3.81 19.08
C ARG A 176 -6.00 3.63 18.21
N SER A 177 -6.51 4.72 17.64
CA SER A 177 -7.69 4.65 16.77
C SER A 177 -7.33 4.09 15.40
N PRO A 178 -8.28 3.50 14.67
CA PRO A 178 -8.11 3.08 13.30
C PRO A 178 -7.73 4.23 12.37
N GLU A 179 -8.23 5.44 12.61
CA GLU A 179 -7.88 6.65 11.88
C GLU A 179 -6.40 7.00 12.03
N ALA A 180 -5.87 6.94 13.26
CA ALA A 180 -4.44 7.16 13.51
C ALA A 180 -3.58 6.11 12.80
N LEU A 181 -4.04 4.85 12.75
CA LEU A 181 -3.34 3.78 12.04
C LEU A 181 -3.31 4.03 10.53
N VAL A 182 -4.43 4.43 9.92
CA VAL A 182 -4.50 4.78 8.49
C VAL A 182 -3.59 5.96 8.16
N GLN A 183 -3.61 7.02 8.98
CA GLN A 183 -2.69 8.15 8.82
C GLN A 183 -1.22 7.72 8.92
N GLY A 184 -0.90 6.79 9.82
CA GLY A 184 0.43 6.21 9.94
C GLY A 184 0.83 5.42 8.68
N TRP A 185 -0.07 4.63 8.11
CA TRP A 185 0.17 3.92 6.86
C TRP A 185 0.31 4.88 5.67
N ASN A 186 -0.49 5.94 5.59
CA ASN A 186 -0.35 6.97 4.55
C ASN A 186 1.03 7.63 4.58
N LYS A 187 1.49 8.06 5.76
CA LYS A 187 2.85 8.62 5.95
C LYS A 187 3.95 7.61 5.58
N ALA A 188 3.76 6.33 5.93
CA ALA A 188 4.72 5.27 5.58
C ALA A 188 4.79 5.05 4.08
N LEU A 189 3.63 4.99 3.41
CA LEU A 189 3.52 4.78 1.97
C LEU A 189 4.10 5.98 1.20
N GLU A 190 3.79 7.21 1.60
CA GLU A 190 4.37 8.45 1.06
C GLU A 190 5.91 8.41 1.13
N ALA A 191 6.46 8.09 2.31
CA ALA A 191 7.91 7.99 2.49
C ALA A 191 8.56 6.88 1.64
N ILE A 192 7.84 5.77 1.40
CA ILE A 192 8.29 4.69 0.51
C ILE A 192 8.28 5.18 -0.94
N CYS A 193 7.18 5.79 -1.40
CA CYS A 193 7.05 6.33 -2.76
C CYS A 193 8.11 7.38 -3.07
N GLY A 194 8.34 8.33 -2.15
CA GLY A 194 9.39 9.34 -2.28
C GLY A 194 10.79 8.72 -2.40
N SER A 195 11.10 7.74 -1.55
CA SER A 195 12.39 7.02 -1.62
C SER A 195 12.52 6.23 -2.91
N LEU A 196 11.47 5.54 -3.35
CA LEU A 196 11.43 4.79 -4.61
C LEU A 196 11.74 5.70 -5.82
N ILE A 197 11.09 6.86 -5.90
CA ILE A 197 11.29 7.83 -6.99
C ILE A 197 12.73 8.32 -7.03
N ILE A 198 13.32 8.65 -5.87
CA ILE A 198 14.73 9.08 -5.78
C ILE A 198 15.66 7.98 -6.28
N ASP A 199 15.48 6.76 -5.79
CA ASP A 199 16.33 5.62 -6.13
C ASP A 199 16.20 5.22 -7.62
N LEU A 200 15.00 5.25 -8.16
CA LEU A 200 14.77 5.00 -9.59
C LEU A 200 15.45 6.07 -10.47
N LYS A 201 15.37 7.35 -10.10
CA LYS A 201 16.07 8.44 -10.79
C LYS A 201 17.60 8.20 -10.77
N ALA A 202 18.15 7.82 -9.62
CA ALA A 202 19.57 7.53 -9.46
C ALA A 202 20.02 6.32 -10.31
N SER A 203 19.26 5.23 -10.30
CA SER A 203 19.53 4.02 -11.09
C SER A 203 19.58 4.32 -12.59
N ARG A 204 18.62 5.10 -13.10
CA ARG A 204 18.58 5.50 -14.53
C ARG A 204 19.77 6.39 -14.91
N ALA A 205 20.17 7.32 -14.03
CA ALA A 205 21.33 8.17 -14.26
C ALA A 205 22.65 7.35 -14.33
N ALA A 206 22.77 6.30 -13.51
CA ALA A 206 23.91 5.40 -13.52
C ALA A 206 23.97 4.59 -14.83
N SER A 207 22.84 4.02 -15.25
CA SER A 207 22.74 3.25 -16.50
C SER A 207 23.13 4.07 -17.74
N ARG A 208 22.72 5.34 -17.80
CA ARG A 208 23.12 6.26 -18.88
C ARG A 208 24.64 6.48 -18.94
N LYS A 209 25.29 6.70 -17.78
CA LYS A 209 26.74 6.92 -17.71
C LYS A 209 27.50 5.70 -18.24
N THR A 210 27.05 4.48 -17.95
CA THR A 210 27.70 3.25 -18.42
C THR A 210 27.63 3.13 -19.93
N ILE A 211 26.48 3.42 -20.55
CA ILE A 211 26.31 3.37 -22.00
C ILE A 211 27.23 4.37 -22.71
N PHE A 212 27.35 5.61 -22.19
CA PHE A 212 28.23 6.62 -22.75
C PHE A 212 29.74 6.34 -22.53
N SER A 213 30.09 5.64 -21.46
CA SER A 213 31.47 5.24 -21.18
C SER A 213 31.92 4.09 -22.10
N ASP A 214 31.00 3.20 -22.48
CA ASP A 214 31.31 2.02 -23.32
C ASP A 214 31.23 2.31 -24.83
N SER A 215 30.60 3.41 -25.23
CA SER A 215 30.64 3.96 -26.58
C SER A 215 31.95 4.72 -26.86
N GLY A 216 33.08 4.10 -26.55
CA GLY A 216 34.40 4.56 -26.93
C GLY A 216 34.50 4.61 -28.46
N LEU A 217 34.05 5.72 -29.05
CA LEU A 217 34.39 6.04 -30.43
C LEU A 217 35.92 6.03 -30.52
N PRO A 218 36.52 5.19 -31.40
CA PRO A 218 37.94 5.28 -31.66
C PRO A 218 38.22 6.71 -32.14
N ARG A 219 39.01 7.44 -31.34
CA ARG A 219 39.57 8.72 -31.79
C ARG A 219 40.38 8.42 -33.05
N PHE A 220 39.78 8.60 -34.21
CA PHE A 220 40.52 8.66 -35.46
C PHE A 220 41.46 9.87 -35.34
N ARG A 221 42.73 9.60 -35.04
CA ARG A 221 43.82 10.54 -35.20
C ARG A 221 43.94 10.78 -36.72
N LEU A 222 43.42 11.89 -37.20
CA LEU A 222 43.79 12.42 -38.53
C LEU A 222 45.29 12.72 -38.48
N GLY A 223 46.07 11.75 -38.91
CA GLY A 223 47.47 11.97 -39.22
C GLY A 223 47.58 12.95 -40.38
N SER A 224 48.15 14.12 -40.09
CA SER A 224 48.56 15.10 -41.08
C SER A 224 49.68 14.50 -41.93
N ALA A 225 49.35 13.93 -43.09
CA ALA A 225 50.33 13.66 -44.16
C ALA A 225 49.93 14.49 -45.35
N LEU A 226 50.58 15.61 -45.53
CA LEU A 226 50.67 16.36 -46.79
C LEU A 226 51.48 15.53 -47.73
N VAL A 227 50.85 14.98 -48.77
CA VAL A 227 51.54 14.41 -49.97
C VAL A 227 51.48 15.46 -51.03
N PRO A 228 52.62 15.96 -51.52
CA PRO A 228 52.65 16.85 -52.70
C PRO A 228 52.40 16.02 -53.98
N TRP A 229 51.57 16.56 -54.84
CA TRP A 229 51.38 16.07 -56.23
C TRP A 229 52.48 16.51 -57.11
N PRO A 230 52.86 15.68 -58.09
CA PRO A 230 53.82 16.08 -59.11
C PRO A 230 53.25 17.03 -60.14
#